data_716fc38a66ddead7778f05cb1607c6a1
#
_entry.id   716fc38a66ddead7778f05cb1607c6a1
#
_cell.length_a   1.000
_cell.length_b   1.000
_cell.length_c   1.000
_cell.angle_alpha   90.00
_cell.angle_beta   90.00
_cell.angle_gamma   90.00
#
_symmetry.space_group_name_H-M   'P 1'
#
loop_
_entity.id
_entity.type
_entity.pdbx_description
1 polymer ?
#
loop_
_entity_poly.entity_id
_entity_poly.type
_entity_poly.pdbx_seq_one_letter_code
_entity_poly.pdbx_strand_id
1 'polypeptide(L)'
;MKKQSKLILAFLVGFPLVFLTSCGGDVHVEEAIEDVVEEVEEGNQTYYRIPSPDEMFGFIKESGLAFNGELLNPIQNAVNYSDPKMQALNFGVYSADLAYTAAYEEFNETTKYFATIQKMSESIGLSSAFDKTLIERAQANLDNADSLVEITNTSYFAVVDYLEQNEQGDKLGLIASAGWLETIYVVVNTTNYATDKTAVDRLADQKLALDNLLDYLEEYKDNQDVAELLGWFNELETVFASLPEEEDSGSGISFKKKESGKMVLGGGSSISISEEQFNAIRDKVNEIRNNIVKVEA
;
A
#
# COMPACT_ATOMS: atom_id res chain seq x y z
N MET A 1 -27.76 55.64 -11.44
CA MET A 1 -28.80 55.43 -12.47
C MET A 1 -28.64 54.09 -13.14
N LYS A 2 -29.63 53.40 -13.16
CA LYS A 2 -30.32 52.28 -13.82
C LYS A 2 -30.08 50.91 -13.18
N LYS A 3 -31.11 50.52 -12.42
CA LYS A 3 -31.60 49.15 -12.18
C LYS A 3 -31.78 48.40 -13.52
N GLN A 4 -31.45 47.14 -13.55
CA GLN A 4 -32.27 46.15 -14.28
C GLN A 4 -32.29 44.83 -13.53
N SER A 5 -33.47 44.52 -13.04
CA SER A 5 -33.97 43.22 -12.61
C SER A 5 -34.34 42.39 -13.84
N LYS A 6 -34.24 41.06 -13.77
CA LYS A 6 -34.98 40.06 -14.55
C LYS A 6 -34.47 38.68 -14.11
N LEU A 7 -35.21 37.68 -13.99
CA LEU A 7 -36.58 37.25 -14.04
C LEU A 7 -36.51 35.74 -13.76
N ILE A 8 -37.16 35.32 -12.70
CA ILE A 8 -37.33 33.90 -12.34
C ILE A 8 -38.27 33.29 -13.37
N LEU A 9 -37.84 32.21 -14.03
CA LEU A 9 -38.73 31.38 -14.83
C LEU A 9 -38.80 29.99 -14.22
N ALA A 10 -39.86 29.75 -13.48
CA ALA A 10 -40.24 28.44 -12.98
C ALA A 10 -40.74 27.57 -14.12
N PHE A 11 -40.11 26.45 -14.38
CA PHE A 11 -40.66 25.41 -15.22
C PHE A 11 -41.17 24.28 -14.36
N LEU A 12 -42.51 24.28 -14.18
CA LEU A 12 -43.27 23.14 -13.71
C LEU A 12 -43.43 22.18 -14.90
N VAL A 13 -42.76 21.03 -14.83
CA VAL A 13 -43.04 19.92 -15.75
C VAL A 13 -43.58 18.77 -14.91
N GLY A 14 -44.82 18.44 -15.21
CA GLY A 14 -45.60 17.43 -14.55
C GLY A 14 -45.04 16.03 -14.72
N PHE A 15 -45.17 15.27 -13.65
CA PHE A 15 -44.85 13.85 -13.55
C PHE A 15 -46.00 13.03 -14.11
N PRO A 16 -45.86 12.22 -15.13
CA PRO A 16 -46.83 11.22 -15.50
C PRO A 16 -46.58 9.95 -14.64
N LEU A 17 -47.58 9.57 -13.84
CA LEU A 17 -47.67 8.25 -13.24
C LEU A 17 -47.76 7.20 -14.36
N VAL A 18 -46.75 6.42 -14.57
CA VAL A 18 -46.79 5.21 -15.41
C VAL A 18 -46.89 4.00 -14.48
N PHE A 19 -48.05 3.33 -14.56
CA PHE A 19 -48.22 2.01 -13.99
C PHE A 19 -47.38 0.99 -14.72
N LEU A 20 -46.37 0.39 -14.07
CA LEU A 20 -45.63 -0.73 -14.60
C LEU A 20 -46.35 -2.03 -14.27
N THR A 21 -46.96 -2.62 -15.28
CA THR A 21 -47.35 -4.03 -15.29
C THR A 21 -46.07 -4.88 -15.43
N SER A 22 -45.85 -5.74 -14.48
CA SER A 22 -44.83 -6.79 -14.49
C SER A 22 -45.02 -7.73 -15.67
N CYS A 23 -43.96 -7.87 -16.49
CA CYS A 23 -43.70 -9.10 -17.24
C CYS A 23 -42.20 -9.21 -17.50
N GLY A 24 -41.64 -10.40 -17.21
CA GLY A 24 -40.23 -10.70 -17.15
C GLY A 24 -39.46 -10.29 -18.42
N GLY A 25 -38.29 -9.78 -18.18
CA GLY A 25 -37.28 -9.53 -19.16
C GLY A 25 -35.93 -9.53 -18.42
N ASP A 26 -35.00 -10.28 -18.94
CA ASP A 26 -33.64 -10.42 -18.43
C ASP A 26 -33.02 -9.02 -18.25
N VAL A 27 -32.63 -8.73 -17.03
CA VAL A 27 -31.83 -7.53 -16.72
C VAL A 27 -30.46 -7.79 -17.32
N HIS A 28 -30.07 -7.01 -18.31
CA HIS A 28 -28.72 -6.99 -18.85
C HIS A 28 -27.74 -6.58 -17.74
N VAL A 29 -27.11 -7.58 -17.14
CA VAL A 29 -26.08 -7.39 -16.12
C VAL A 29 -24.81 -6.79 -16.74
N GLU A 30 -24.63 -6.93 -18.06
CA GLU A 30 -23.48 -6.39 -18.80
C GLU A 30 -23.40 -4.86 -18.80
N GLU A 31 -24.52 -4.13 -18.99
CA GLU A 31 -24.51 -2.65 -18.97
C GLU A 31 -24.18 -2.07 -17.59
N ALA A 32 -24.61 -2.76 -16.51
CA ALA A 32 -24.32 -2.31 -15.14
C ALA A 32 -22.86 -2.58 -14.74
N ILE A 33 -22.19 -3.53 -15.42
CA ILE A 33 -20.78 -3.83 -15.17
C ILE A 33 -19.88 -2.86 -15.94
N GLU A 34 -20.24 -2.48 -17.17
CA GLU A 34 -19.49 -1.49 -17.94
C GLU A 34 -19.47 -0.11 -17.25
N ASP A 35 -20.60 0.38 -16.73
CA ASP A 35 -20.66 1.66 -15.99
C ASP A 35 -19.83 1.63 -14.70
N VAL A 36 -19.77 0.49 -13.99
CA VAL A 36 -18.94 0.35 -12.77
C VAL A 36 -17.46 0.22 -13.11
N VAL A 37 -17.13 -0.40 -14.22
CA VAL A 37 -15.73 -0.52 -14.68
C VAL A 37 -15.21 0.83 -15.20
N GLU A 38 -16.02 1.63 -15.91
CA GLU A 38 -15.64 2.97 -16.34
C GLU A 38 -15.45 3.93 -15.15
N GLU A 39 -16.29 3.85 -14.09
CA GLU A 39 -16.13 4.67 -12.88
C GLU A 39 -14.90 4.27 -12.06
N VAL A 40 -14.44 3.02 -12.16
CA VAL A 40 -13.22 2.53 -11.52
C VAL A 40 -11.96 2.90 -12.33
N GLU A 41 -12.06 3.02 -13.67
CA GLU A 41 -10.94 3.44 -14.50
C GLU A 41 -10.61 4.94 -14.38
N GLU A 42 -11.54 5.79 -13.95
CA GLU A 42 -11.29 7.21 -13.65
C GLU A 42 -10.80 7.45 -12.20
N GLY A 43 -10.89 6.45 -11.32
CA GLY A 43 -10.32 6.49 -9.98
C GLY A 43 -8.80 6.35 -10.04
N ASN A 44 -8.09 7.26 -9.39
CA ASN A 44 -6.63 7.38 -9.33
C ASN A 44 -5.91 6.01 -9.39
N GLN A 45 -5.42 5.61 -10.57
CA GLN A 45 -4.80 4.31 -10.86
C GLN A 45 -3.61 3.99 -9.95
N THR A 46 -2.96 5.01 -9.40
CA THR A 46 -1.81 4.86 -8.51
C THR A 46 -2.14 4.07 -7.25
N TYR A 47 -3.33 4.27 -6.66
CA TYR A 47 -3.73 3.54 -5.45
C TYR A 47 -3.89 2.03 -5.64
N TYR A 48 -4.11 1.57 -6.87
CA TYR A 48 -4.20 0.14 -7.19
C TYR A 48 -2.84 -0.51 -7.45
N ARG A 49 -1.82 0.30 -7.75
CA ARG A 49 -0.48 -0.17 -8.12
C ARG A 49 0.49 -0.17 -6.96
N ILE A 50 0.20 0.58 -5.91
CA ILE A 50 1.07 0.74 -4.76
C ILE A 50 0.37 0.15 -3.52
N PRO A 51 0.95 -0.88 -2.86
CA PRO A 51 0.36 -1.47 -1.66
C PRO A 51 0.13 -0.43 -0.56
N SER A 52 -1.07 -0.39 -0.01
CA SER A 52 -1.39 0.50 1.10
C SER A 52 -0.87 -0.06 2.44
N PRO A 53 -0.63 0.78 3.45
CA PRO A 53 -0.28 0.31 4.78
C PRO A 53 -1.30 -0.66 5.37
N ASP A 54 -2.60 -0.47 5.12
CA ASP A 54 -3.66 -1.37 5.59
C ASP A 54 -3.52 -2.79 5.03
N GLU A 55 -3.16 -2.92 3.75
CA GLU A 55 -2.90 -4.22 3.14
C GLU A 55 -1.68 -4.88 3.78
N MET A 56 -0.63 -4.09 4.02
CA MET A 56 0.60 -4.56 4.62
C MET A 56 0.41 -4.95 6.08
N PHE A 57 -0.38 -4.18 6.87
CA PHE A 57 -0.69 -4.51 8.27
C PHE A 57 -1.67 -5.66 8.41
N GLY A 58 -2.69 -5.70 7.57
CA GLY A 58 -3.60 -6.82 7.47
C GLY A 58 -2.82 -8.12 7.30
N PHE A 59 -1.83 -8.11 6.42
CA PHE A 59 -0.95 -9.24 6.15
C PHE A 59 -0.17 -9.71 7.40
N ILE A 60 0.55 -8.81 8.08
CA ILE A 60 1.36 -9.16 9.26
C ILE A 60 0.48 -9.65 10.41
N LYS A 61 -0.60 -8.93 10.72
CA LYS A 61 -1.50 -9.26 11.82
C LYS A 61 -2.26 -10.58 11.58
N GLU A 62 -2.75 -10.80 10.36
CA GLU A 62 -3.45 -12.05 9.98
C GLU A 62 -2.50 -13.27 9.98
N SER A 63 -1.21 -13.07 9.75
CA SER A 63 -0.20 -14.12 9.82
C SER A 63 0.06 -14.63 11.24
N GLY A 64 -0.40 -13.91 12.27
CA GLY A 64 -0.24 -14.32 13.67
C GLY A 64 1.21 -14.31 14.19
N LEU A 65 2.09 -13.59 13.48
CA LEU A 65 3.51 -13.48 13.82
C LEU A 65 3.70 -12.65 15.10
N ALA A 66 4.73 -12.96 15.88
CA ALA A 66 5.07 -12.19 17.06
C ALA A 66 5.87 -10.93 16.68
N PHE A 67 5.73 -9.86 17.48
CA PHE A 67 6.55 -8.67 17.33
C PHE A 67 8.03 -8.97 17.56
N ASN A 68 8.87 -8.44 16.67
CA ASN A 68 10.32 -8.50 16.81
C ASN A 68 10.96 -7.13 16.50
N GLY A 69 11.19 -6.35 17.54
CA GLY A 69 11.77 -5.00 17.44
C GLY A 69 13.25 -4.98 16.99
N GLU A 70 13.96 -6.13 17.00
CA GLU A 70 15.35 -6.20 16.55
C GLU A 70 15.49 -6.12 15.02
N LEU A 71 14.38 -6.35 14.29
CA LEU A 71 14.36 -6.26 12.83
C LEU A 71 14.26 -4.81 12.34
N LEU A 72 13.75 -3.90 13.16
CA LEU A 72 13.49 -2.53 12.76
C LEU A 72 14.78 -1.76 12.44
N ASN A 73 14.70 -0.81 11.51
CA ASN A 73 15.82 0.08 11.24
C ASN A 73 16.02 1.04 12.42
N PRO A 74 17.17 1.01 13.13
CA PRO A 74 17.38 1.88 14.30
C PRO A 74 17.17 3.35 13.94
N ILE A 75 16.36 4.07 14.74
CA ILE A 75 16.03 5.49 14.49
C ILE A 75 17.28 6.40 14.46
N GLN A 76 18.38 5.98 15.08
CA GLN A 76 19.66 6.69 15.06
C GLN A 76 20.27 6.74 13.66
N ASN A 77 19.93 5.82 12.77
CA ASN A 77 20.41 5.79 11.39
C ASN A 77 19.80 6.91 10.53
N ALA A 78 18.61 7.39 10.89
CA ALA A 78 17.87 8.38 10.08
C ALA A 78 18.66 9.66 9.75
N VAL A 79 19.52 10.10 10.67
CA VAL A 79 20.34 11.31 10.48
C VAL A 79 21.56 11.09 9.59
N ASN A 80 21.87 9.85 9.26
CA ASN A 80 23.05 9.47 8.48
C ASN A 80 22.74 9.32 6.99
N TYR A 81 21.45 9.27 6.60
CA TYR A 81 21.06 9.24 5.20
C TYR A 81 21.11 10.65 4.63
N SER A 82 22.13 10.97 3.82
CA SER A 82 22.33 12.30 3.22
C SER A 82 22.01 12.33 1.73
N ASP A 83 22.11 11.20 1.04
CA ASP A 83 21.76 11.06 -0.35
C ASP A 83 20.22 11.08 -0.54
N PRO A 84 19.67 11.85 -1.52
CA PRO A 84 18.22 11.99 -1.70
C PRO A 84 17.48 10.67 -1.98
N LYS A 85 18.08 9.76 -2.76
CA LYS A 85 17.53 8.42 -2.99
C LYS A 85 17.45 7.64 -1.68
N MET A 86 18.56 7.62 -0.93
CA MET A 86 18.63 6.90 0.34
C MET A 86 17.67 7.49 1.38
N GLN A 87 17.45 8.79 1.38
CA GLN A 87 16.45 9.45 2.21
C GLN A 87 15.03 9.01 1.84
N ALA A 88 14.69 8.98 0.54
CA ALA A 88 13.37 8.54 0.07
C ALA A 88 13.12 7.04 0.39
N LEU A 89 14.08 6.17 0.09
CA LEU A 89 13.99 4.74 0.39
C LEU A 89 13.83 4.51 1.91
N ASN A 90 14.68 5.14 2.74
CA ASN A 90 14.59 4.97 4.18
C ASN A 90 13.35 5.63 4.80
N PHE A 91 12.80 6.67 4.19
CA PHE A 91 11.49 7.18 4.60
C PHE A 91 10.40 6.11 4.43
N GLY A 92 10.44 5.33 3.35
CA GLY A 92 9.57 4.17 3.14
C GLY A 92 9.79 3.08 4.20
N VAL A 93 11.05 2.71 4.47
CA VAL A 93 11.41 1.75 5.53
C VAL A 93 10.86 2.19 6.90
N TYR A 94 11.16 3.41 7.33
CA TYR A 94 10.66 3.92 8.61
C TYR A 94 9.13 4.03 8.67
N SER A 95 8.48 4.27 7.53
CA SER A 95 7.01 4.28 7.46
C SER A 95 6.42 2.89 7.71
N ALA A 96 7.04 1.84 7.17
CA ALA A 96 6.67 0.46 7.46
C ALA A 96 6.95 0.08 8.93
N ASP A 97 8.11 0.49 9.46
CA ASP A 97 8.47 0.28 10.87
C ASP A 97 7.49 0.96 11.83
N LEU A 98 7.11 2.22 11.56
CA LEU A 98 6.08 2.94 12.32
C LEU A 98 4.81 2.14 12.38
N ALA A 99 4.44 1.68 11.28
CA ALA A 99 3.24 0.98 11.04
C ALA A 99 3.26 -0.40 11.74
N TYR A 100 4.34 -1.12 11.68
CA TYR A 100 4.53 -2.38 12.39
C TYR A 100 4.45 -2.18 13.90
N THR A 101 5.12 -1.15 14.45
CA THR A 101 5.05 -0.84 15.89
C THR A 101 3.64 -0.45 16.33
N ALA A 102 2.89 0.29 15.51
CA ALA A 102 1.50 0.65 15.79
C ALA A 102 0.57 -0.57 15.81
N ALA A 103 0.70 -1.49 14.83
CA ALA A 103 -0.10 -2.70 14.74
C ALA A 103 0.07 -3.63 15.95
N TYR A 104 1.26 -3.64 16.55
CA TYR A 104 1.57 -4.44 17.75
C TYR A 104 1.45 -3.68 19.06
N GLU A 105 0.89 -2.47 19.05
CA GLU A 105 0.64 -1.65 20.25
C GLU A 105 1.92 -1.28 21.02
N GLU A 106 3.05 -1.22 20.30
CA GLU A 106 4.35 -0.82 20.87
C GLU A 106 4.43 0.72 20.94
N PHE A 107 3.56 1.34 21.71
CA PHE A 107 3.31 2.79 21.74
C PHE A 107 4.56 3.65 21.94
N ASN A 108 5.52 3.19 22.75
CA ASN A 108 6.77 3.92 22.96
C ASN A 108 7.63 3.96 21.68
N GLU A 109 7.71 2.84 20.98
CA GLU A 109 8.45 2.75 19.72
C GLU A 109 7.71 3.51 18.64
N THR A 110 6.38 3.34 18.53
CA THR A 110 5.51 4.08 17.60
C THR A 110 5.75 5.59 17.70
N THR A 111 5.82 6.14 18.92
CA THR A 111 6.12 7.56 19.16
C THR A 111 7.48 7.97 18.60
N LYS A 112 8.51 7.14 18.76
CA LYS A 112 9.86 7.43 18.27
C LYS A 112 9.93 7.38 16.74
N TYR A 113 9.32 6.36 16.13
CA TYR A 113 9.27 6.24 14.67
C TYR A 113 8.45 7.37 14.05
N PHE A 114 7.32 7.74 14.64
CA PHE A 114 6.53 8.89 14.19
C PHE A 114 7.35 10.21 14.19
N ALA A 115 8.05 10.49 15.28
CA ALA A 115 8.91 11.68 15.36
C ALA A 115 10.07 11.63 14.34
N THR A 116 10.58 10.43 14.06
CA THR A 116 11.64 10.23 13.05
C THR A 116 11.11 10.53 11.65
N ILE A 117 9.95 9.98 11.29
CA ILE A 117 9.31 10.22 9.98
C ILE A 117 8.97 11.70 9.81
N GLN A 118 8.40 12.34 10.84
CA GLN A 118 8.12 13.77 10.81
C GLN A 118 9.38 14.59 10.48
N LYS A 119 10.50 14.28 11.13
CA LYS A 119 11.76 14.96 10.86
C LYS A 119 12.31 14.65 9.47
N MET A 120 12.21 13.39 9.01
CA MET A 120 12.65 13.00 7.67
C MET A 120 11.81 13.66 6.58
N SER A 121 10.51 13.84 6.80
CA SER A 121 9.63 14.52 5.84
C SER A 121 10.09 15.92 5.50
N GLU A 122 10.70 16.63 6.46
CA GLU A 122 11.28 17.96 6.23
C GLU A 122 12.47 17.89 5.26
N SER A 123 13.35 16.89 5.40
CA SER A 123 14.55 16.74 4.58
C SER A 123 14.26 16.34 3.13
N ILE A 124 13.17 15.61 2.88
CA ILE A 124 12.79 15.15 1.54
C ILE A 124 11.69 15.99 0.88
N GLY A 125 11.31 17.11 1.52
CA GLY A 125 10.33 18.07 0.97
C GLY A 125 8.87 17.64 1.10
N LEU A 126 8.55 16.76 2.06
CA LEU A 126 7.20 16.26 2.32
C LEU A 126 6.50 16.94 3.52
N SER A 127 7.06 18.03 4.05
CA SER A 127 6.47 18.73 5.23
C SER A 127 5.02 19.16 5.01
N SER A 128 4.64 19.47 3.76
CA SER A 128 3.27 19.89 3.43
C SER A 128 2.26 18.74 3.48
N ALA A 129 2.71 17.48 3.34
CA ALA A 129 1.87 16.31 3.51
C ALA A 129 1.57 16.00 5.00
N PHE A 130 2.41 16.51 5.91
CA PHE A 130 2.25 16.36 7.36
C PHE A 130 1.75 17.67 7.96
N ASP A 131 0.49 17.96 7.80
CA ASP A 131 -0.09 19.19 8.34
C ASP A 131 -0.14 19.17 9.88
N LYS A 132 -0.33 20.36 10.45
CA LYS A 132 -0.36 20.52 11.91
C LYS A 132 -1.48 19.70 12.56
N THR A 133 -2.62 19.56 11.88
CA THR A 133 -3.79 18.84 12.38
C THR A 133 -3.49 17.35 12.49
N LEU A 134 -2.83 16.78 11.48
CA LEU A 134 -2.41 15.38 11.47
C LEU A 134 -1.42 15.10 12.62
N ILE A 135 -0.44 15.98 12.80
CA ILE A 135 0.55 15.87 13.88
C ILE A 135 -0.10 15.96 15.26
N GLU A 136 -0.97 16.95 15.50
CA GLU A 136 -1.71 17.11 16.75
C GLU A 136 -2.60 15.89 17.04
N ARG A 137 -3.25 15.36 16.00
CA ARG A 137 -4.10 14.16 16.09
C ARG A 137 -3.27 12.93 16.46
N ALA A 138 -2.11 12.73 15.84
CA ALA A 138 -1.21 11.63 16.18
C ALA A 138 -0.73 11.73 17.63
N GLN A 139 -0.27 12.92 18.06
CA GLN A 139 0.19 13.14 19.43
C GLN A 139 -0.89 12.93 20.50
N ALA A 140 -2.16 13.22 20.16
CA ALA A 140 -3.29 13.03 21.05
C ALA A 140 -3.77 11.57 21.16
N ASN A 141 -3.29 10.68 20.30
CA ASN A 141 -3.76 9.29 20.20
C ASN A 141 -2.61 8.25 20.27
N LEU A 142 -1.46 8.63 20.84
CA LEU A 142 -0.27 7.76 20.91
C LEU A 142 -0.47 6.47 21.73
N ASP A 143 -1.53 6.37 22.50
CA ASP A 143 -1.93 5.21 23.33
C ASP A 143 -3.16 4.47 22.77
N ASN A 144 -3.57 4.78 21.52
CA ASN A 144 -4.75 4.19 20.87
C ASN A 144 -4.35 3.57 19.54
N ALA A 145 -4.23 2.25 19.48
CA ALA A 145 -3.76 1.50 18.30
C ALA A 145 -4.66 1.73 17.07
N ASP A 146 -5.99 1.67 17.22
CA ASP A 146 -6.90 1.84 16.10
C ASP A 146 -6.78 3.26 15.50
N SER A 147 -6.66 4.27 16.37
CA SER A 147 -6.43 5.65 15.92
C SER A 147 -5.08 5.83 15.25
N LEU A 148 -4.03 5.16 15.74
CA LEU A 148 -2.70 5.24 15.12
C LEU A 148 -2.66 4.57 13.74
N VAL A 149 -3.31 3.43 13.58
CA VAL A 149 -3.46 2.78 12.28
C VAL A 149 -4.19 3.71 11.30
N GLU A 150 -5.32 4.29 11.71
CA GLU A 150 -6.07 5.24 10.86
C GLU A 150 -5.24 6.49 10.50
N ILE A 151 -4.48 7.02 11.46
CA ILE A 151 -3.60 8.18 11.23
C ILE A 151 -2.47 7.81 10.27
N THR A 152 -1.86 6.63 10.42
CA THR A 152 -0.81 6.15 9.53
C THR A 152 -1.31 6.04 8.10
N ASN A 153 -2.51 5.48 7.90
CA ASN A 153 -3.14 5.41 6.58
C ASN A 153 -3.44 6.80 6.01
N THR A 154 -4.03 7.68 6.82
CA THR A 154 -4.28 9.06 6.39
C THR A 154 -2.99 9.78 5.98
N SER A 155 -1.90 9.55 6.73
CA SER A 155 -0.58 10.12 6.41
C SER A 155 -0.02 9.57 5.11
N TYR A 156 -0.18 8.27 4.88
CA TYR A 156 0.25 7.63 3.64
C TYR A 156 -0.45 8.23 2.43
N PHE A 157 -1.78 8.31 2.44
CA PHE A 157 -2.53 8.90 1.33
C PHE A 157 -2.20 10.38 1.12
N ALA A 158 -1.97 11.14 2.19
CA ALA A 158 -1.53 12.52 2.07
C ALA A 158 -0.16 12.65 1.38
N VAL A 159 0.76 11.72 1.62
CA VAL A 159 2.06 11.65 0.93
C VAL A 159 1.88 11.28 -0.54
N VAL A 160 1.06 10.28 -0.84
CA VAL A 160 0.76 9.86 -2.22
C VAL A 160 0.16 11.03 -3.01
N ASP A 161 -0.92 11.64 -2.50
CA ASP A 161 -1.58 12.78 -3.15
C ASP A 161 -0.63 13.96 -3.36
N TYR A 162 0.21 14.26 -2.35
CA TYR A 162 1.17 15.35 -2.45
C TYR A 162 2.21 15.09 -3.56
N LEU A 163 2.77 13.89 -3.61
CA LEU A 163 3.79 13.53 -4.60
C LEU A 163 3.22 13.49 -6.01
N GLU A 164 2.02 12.96 -6.19
CA GLU A 164 1.34 12.95 -7.49
C GLU A 164 0.99 14.36 -7.99
N GLN A 165 0.40 15.21 -7.12
CA GLN A 165 0.07 16.58 -7.46
C GLN A 165 1.30 17.43 -7.83
N ASN A 166 2.48 17.03 -7.36
CA ASN A 166 3.75 17.70 -7.64
C ASN A 166 4.60 16.98 -8.71
N GLU A 167 4.03 16.02 -9.45
CA GLU A 167 4.71 15.26 -10.51
C GLU A 167 5.99 14.56 -10.02
N GLN A 168 6.01 14.07 -8.76
CA GLN A 168 7.11 13.35 -8.12
C GLN A 168 6.83 11.85 -7.97
N GLY A 169 6.28 11.23 -9.01
CA GLY A 169 5.97 9.80 -9.02
C GLY A 169 7.21 8.91 -8.89
N ASP A 170 8.35 9.36 -9.40
CA ASP A 170 9.65 8.70 -9.21
C ASP A 170 10.01 8.55 -7.72
N LYS A 171 9.86 9.63 -6.93
CA LYS A 171 10.08 9.61 -5.48
C LYS A 171 9.04 8.73 -4.77
N LEU A 172 7.77 8.78 -5.21
CA LEU A 172 6.72 7.92 -4.68
C LEU A 172 7.06 6.45 -4.89
N GLY A 173 7.53 6.09 -6.08
CA GLY A 173 7.99 4.73 -6.38
C GLY A 173 9.09 4.25 -5.44
N LEU A 174 10.10 5.09 -5.15
CA LEU A 174 11.16 4.76 -4.20
C LEU A 174 10.60 4.51 -2.78
N ILE A 175 9.76 5.42 -2.29
CA ILE A 175 9.17 5.35 -0.95
C ILE A 175 8.28 4.09 -0.80
N ALA A 176 7.37 3.88 -1.73
CA ALA A 176 6.41 2.79 -1.66
C ALA A 176 7.07 1.43 -1.78
N SER A 177 8.03 1.29 -2.71
CA SER A 177 8.78 0.04 -2.89
C SER A 177 9.59 -0.33 -1.66
N ALA A 178 10.26 0.64 -1.04
CA ALA A 178 11.04 0.39 0.17
C ALA A 178 10.15 0.04 1.38
N GLY A 179 8.97 0.68 1.50
CA GLY A 179 7.99 0.35 2.53
C GLY A 179 7.41 -1.06 2.37
N TRP A 180 7.07 -1.44 1.15
CA TRP A 180 6.64 -2.80 0.84
C TRP A 180 7.75 -3.83 1.15
N LEU A 181 8.98 -3.56 0.71
CA LEU A 181 10.13 -4.45 0.95
C LEU A 181 10.38 -4.65 2.45
N GLU A 182 10.31 -3.58 3.26
CA GLU A 182 10.50 -3.67 4.72
C GLU A 182 9.43 -4.54 5.36
N THR A 183 8.17 -4.44 4.89
CA THR A 183 7.10 -5.33 5.37
C THR A 183 7.40 -6.79 5.06
N ILE A 184 7.83 -7.08 3.83
CA ILE A 184 8.23 -8.44 3.45
C ILE A 184 9.43 -8.90 4.26
N TYR A 185 10.41 -8.01 4.50
CA TYR A 185 11.58 -8.29 5.34
C TYR A 185 11.19 -8.73 6.75
N VAL A 186 10.28 -8.02 7.40
CA VAL A 186 9.76 -8.38 8.73
C VAL A 186 9.10 -9.77 8.68
N VAL A 187 8.24 -10.01 7.70
CA VAL A 187 7.52 -11.27 7.55
C VAL A 187 8.46 -12.45 7.36
N VAL A 188 9.38 -12.39 6.40
CA VAL A 188 10.28 -13.52 6.09
C VAL A 188 11.25 -13.83 7.21
N ASN A 189 11.59 -12.84 8.07
CA ASN A 189 12.51 -13.03 9.18
C ASN A 189 11.81 -13.38 10.51
N THR A 190 10.48 -13.28 10.59
CA THR A 190 9.68 -13.75 11.73
C THR A 190 8.96 -15.07 11.46
N THR A 191 8.77 -15.44 10.21
CA THR A 191 8.04 -16.66 9.79
C THR A 191 8.91 -17.91 9.91
N ASN A 192 8.37 -18.94 10.58
CA ASN A 192 8.89 -20.28 10.51
C ASN A 192 8.15 -21.06 9.39
N TYR A 193 8.85 -21.40 8.32
CA TYR A 193 8.26 -22.10 7.17
C TYR A 193 7.47 -23.35 7.54
N ALA A 194 7.93 -24.12 8.53
CA ALA A 194 7.30 -25.39 8.88
C ALA A 194 5.96 -25.23 9.63
N THR A 195 5.83 -24.17 10.45
CA THR A 195 4.69 -23.97 11.36
C THR A 195 3.74 -22.86 10.93
N ASP A 196 4.23 -21.81 10.29
CA ASP A 196 3.46 -20.58 10.06
C ASP A 196 2.90 -20.56 8.62
N LYS A 197 2.12 -21.60 8.28
CA LYS A 197 1.62 -21.80 6.91
C LYS A 197 0.85 -20.61 6.36
N THR A 198 0.04 -19.95 7.18
CA THR A 198 -0.71 -18.76 6.77
C THR A 198 0.23 -17.63 6.33
N ALA A 199 1.36 -17.42 7.03
CA ALA A 199 2.34 -16.42 6.65
C ALA A 199 3.04 -16.77 5.34
N VAL A 200 3.36 -18.05 5.16
CA VAL A 200 3.97 -18.59 3.92
C VAL A 200 3.04 -18.39 2.72
N ASP A 201 1.75 -18.74 2.87
CA ASP A 201 0.74 -18.59 1.80
C ASP A 201 0.55 -17.10 1.45
N ARG A 202 0.46 -16.22 2.47
CA ARG A 202 0.34 -14.77 2.25
C ARG A 202 1.57 -14.14 1.61
N LEU A 203 2.76 -14.70 1.87
CA LEU A 203 3.98 -14.25 1.19
C LEU A 203 3.91 -14.56 -0.31
N ALA A 204 3.33 -15.70 -0.70
CA ALA A 204 3.12 -16.03 -2.10
C ALA A 204 2.21 -15.01 -2.81
N ASP A 205 1.14 -14.58 -2.14
CA ASP A 205 0.20 -13.58 -2.67
C ASP A 205 0.89 -12.23 -2.98
N GLN A 206 2.07 -11.96 -2.38
CA GLN A 206 2.82 -10.72 -2.61
C GLN A 206 3.47 -10.64 -4.00
N LYS A 207 3.44 -11.72 -4.79
CA LYS A 207 3.86 -11.69 -6.20
C LYS A 207 3.10 -10.60 -6.97
N LEU A 208 1.78 -10.56 -6.82
CA LEU A 208 0.96 -9.54 -7.52
C LEU A 208 1.30 -8.11 -7.08
N ALA A 209 1.58 -7.89 -5.80
CA ALA A 209 1.99 -6.58 -5.31
C ALA A 209 3.35 -6.17 -5.88
N LEU A 210 4.29 -7.12 -6.01
CA LEU A 210 5.59 -6.89 -6.65
C LEU A 210 5.43 -6.54 -8.13
N ASP A 211 4.60 -7.28 -8.87
CA ASP A 211 4.33 -7.02 -10.29
C ASP A 211 3.77 -5.60 -10.49
N ASN A 212 2.80 -5.19 -9.67
CA ASN A 212 2.23 -3.84 -9.70
C ASN A 212 3.27 -2.75 -9.39
N LEU A 213 4.16 -2.99 -8.42
CA LEU A 213 5.25 -2.05 -8.10
C LEU A 213 6.25 -1.94 -9.25
N LEU A 214 6.62 -3.05 -9.89
CA LEU A 214 7.50 -3.07 -11.05
C LEU A 214 6.89 -2.30 -12.22
N ASP A 215 5.60 -2.51 -12.52
CA ASP A 215 4.88 -1.76 -13.54
C ASP A 215 4.87 -0.25 -13.25
N TYR A 216 4.69 0.13 -11.98
CA TYR A 216 4.76 1.54 -11.59
C TYR A 216 6.16 2.12 -11.77
N LEU A 217 7.19 1.43 -11.29
CA LEU A 217 8.58 1.87 -11.39
C LEU A 217 9.06 1.97 -12.86
N GLU A 218 8.59 1.10 -13.74
CA GLU A 218 8.96 1.09 -15.16
C GLU A 218 8.57 2.40 -15.87
N GLU A 219 7.53 3.11 -15.40
CA GLU A 219 7.14 4.43 -15.93
C GLU A 219 8.21 5.50 -15.65
N TYR A 220 9.03 5.30 -14.63
CA TYR A 220 10.06 6.25 -14.18
C TYR A 220 11.49 5.74 -14.40
N LYS A 221 11.70 4.71 -15.21
CA LYS A 221 13.01 4.06 -15.44
C LYS A 221 14.08 4.98 -16.00
N ASP A 222 13.72 6.11 -16.61
CA ASP A 222 14.65 7.11 -17.08
C ASP A 222 15.31 7.89 -15.92
N ASN A 223 14.74 7.84 -14.71
CA ASN A 223 15.40 8.30 -13.49
C ASN A 223 16.40 7.25 -13.02
N GLN A 224 17.68 7.65 -12.84
CA GLN A 224 18.75 6.74 -12.48
C GLN A 224 18.53 6.02 -11.14
N ASP A 225 17.94 6.70 -10.16
CA ASP A 225 17.67 6.14 -8.83
C ASP A 225 16.60 5.06 -8.89
N VAL A 226 15.56 5.30 -9.71
CA VAL A 226 14.50 4.33 -9.97
C VAL A 226 15.05 3.14 -10.78
N ALA A 227 15.87 3.40 -11.81
CA ALA A 227 16.47 2.33 -12.62
C ALA A 227 17.34 1.38 -11.76
N GLU A 228 18.09 1.91 -10.78
CA GLU A 228 18.85 1.08 -9.86
C GLU A 228 17.94 0.21 -8.97
N LEU A 229 16.87 0.79 -8.42
CA LEU A 229 15.89 0.05 -7.63
C LEU A 229 15.18 -1.02 -8.46
N LEU A 230 14.79 -0.70 -9.70
CA LEU A 230 14.24 -1.66 -10.66
C LEU A 230 15.17 -2.85 -10.88
N GLY A 231 16.50 -2.61 -10.97
CA GLY A 231 17.48 -3.67 -11.07
C GLY A 231 17.38 -4.66 -9.91
N TRP A 232 17.32 -4.17 -8.68
CA TRP A 232 17.19 -5.01 -7.48
C TRP A 232 15.85 -5.74 -7.43
N PHE A 233 14.75 -5.06 -7.77
CA PHE A 233 13.41 -5.63 -7.73
C PHE A 233 13.16 -6.65 -8.84
N ASN A 234 13.74 -6.49 -10.03
CA ASN A 234 13.71 -7.50 -11.09
C ASN A 234 14.46 -8.79 -10.68
N GLU A 235 15.53 -8.68 -9.90
CA GLU A 235 16.16 -9.87 -9.32
C GLU A 235 15.25 -10.59 -8.32
N LEU A 236 14.51 -9.83 -7.50
CA LEU A 236 13.51 -10.40 -6.59
C LEU A 236 12.33 -11.01 -7.36
N GLU A 237 11.84 -10.32 -8.39
CA GLU A 237 10.79 -10.82 -9.29
C GLU A 237 11.19 -12.18 -9.90
N THR A 238 12.41 -12.34 -10.32
CA THR A 238 12.92 -13.63 -10.86
C THR A 238 12.75 -14.77 -9.85
N VAL A 239 12.90 -14.51 -8.54
CA VAL A 239 12.66 -15.49 -7.48
C VAL A 239 11.17 -15.80 -7.36
N PHE A 240 10.31 -14.76 -7.35
CA PHE A 240 8.86 -14.92 -7.29
C PHE A 240 8.29 -15.59 -8.56
N ALA A 241 8.83 -15.31 -9.74
CA ALA A 241 8.43 -15.95 -11.00
C ALA A 241 8.68 -17.47 -11.02
N SER A 242 9.58 -17.97 -10.16
CA SER A 242 9.83 -19.40 -10.01
C SER A 242 8.74 -20.13 -9.23
N LEU A 243 7.79 -19.41 -8.61
CA LEU A 243 6.70 -20.00 -7.83
C LEU A 243 5.70 -20.66 -8.79
N PRO A 244 5.29 -21.93 -8.54
CA PRO A 244 4.27 -22.57 -9.34
C PRO A 244 2.92 -21.92 -9.09
N GLU A 245 2.26 -21.47 -10.15
CA GLU A 245 0.87 -21.10 -10.11
C GLU A 245 0.03 -22.37 -10.25
N GLU A 246 -0.70 -22.75 -9.20
CA GLU A 246 -1.73 -23.76 -9.35
C GLU A 246 -2.94 -23.10 -10.01
N GLU A 247 -3.17 -23.43 -11.29
CA GLU A 247 -4.45 -23.11 -11.93
C GLU A 247 -5.55 -23.84 -11.16
N ASP A 248 -6.29 -23.08 -10.34
CA ASP A 248 -7.55 -23.61 -9.81
C ASP A 248 -8.46 -23.89 -11.00
N SER A 249 -8.67 -25.19 -11.32
CA SER A 249 -9.50 -25.65 -12.42
C SER A 249 -11.01 -25.35 -12.24
N GLY A 250 -11.35 -24.49 -11.31
CA GLY A 250 -12.68 -24.00 -10.95
C GLY A 250 -12.91 -22.56 -11.38
N SER A 251 -13.22 -22.40 -12.62
CA SER A 251 -13.89 -21.25 -13.25
C SER A 251 -14.35 -20.11 -12.35
N GLY A 252 -13.80 -18.93 -12.58
CA GLY A 252 -14.56 -17.70 -12.44
C GLY A 252 -14.31 -16.95 -11.13
N ILE A 253 -14.14 -15.67 -11.29
CA ILE A 253 -14.15 -14.65 -10.24
C ILE A 253 -15.30 -14.96 -9.26
N SER A 254 -14.98 -15.41 -8.05
CA SER A 254 -15.97 -15.64 -7.01
C SER A 254 -16.01 -14.44 -6.08
N PHE A 255 -17.12 -13.70 -6.08
CA PHE A 255 -17.36 -12.64 -5.13
C PHE A 255 -17.82 -13.25 -3.80
N LYS A 256 -16.98 -13.20 -2.77
CA LYS A 256 -17.39 -13.57 -1.41
C LYS A 256 -17.82 -12.31 -0.65
N LYS A 257 -19.08 -12.27 -0.24
CA LYS A 257 -19.61 -11.22 0.62
C LYS A 257 -19.24 -11.55 2.07
N LYS A 258 -18.36 -10.76 2.69
CA LYS A 258 -18.12 -10.85 4.15
C LYS A 258 -19.36 -10.41 4.92
N GLU A 259 -19.52 -10.88 6.16
CA GLU A 259 -20.62 -10.46 7.06
C GLU A 259 -20.70 -8.92 7.26
N SER A 260 -19.60 -8.21 7.01
CA SER A 260 -19.54 -6.74 7.01
C SER A 260 -20.14 -6.05 5.77
N GLY A 261 -20.67 -6.82 4.81
CA GLY A 261 -21.28 -6.29 3.58
C GLY A 261 -20.29 -5.90 2.47
N LYS A 262 -18.98 -5.93 2.71
CA LYS A 262 -17.96 -5.69 1.69
C LYS A 262 -17.80 -6.92 0.77
N MET A 263 -17.81 -6.68 -0.54
CA MET A 263 -17.48 -7.69 -1.52
C MET A 263 -15.94 -7.80 -1.61
N VAL A 264 -15.44 -9.02 -1.40
CA VAL A 264 -14.03 -9.33 -1.60
C VAL A 264 -13.92 -10.18 -2.86
N LEU A 265 -13.09 -9.75 -3.80
CA LEU A 265 -12.72 -10.59 -4.95
C LEU A 265 -11.99 -11.82 -4.37
N GLY A 266 -12.65 -12.96 -4.42
CA GLY A 266 -12.09 -14.23 -4.00
C GLY A 266 -12.11 -15.17 -5.19
N GLY A 267 -10.98 -15.34 -5.82
CA GLY A 267 -10.76 -16.26 -6.92
C GLY A 267 -9.33 -16.05 -7.35
N GLY A 268 -8.39 -16.49 -6.54
CA GLY A 268 -6.98 -16.47 -6.87
C GLY A 268 -6.51 -17.88 -7.14
N SER A 269 -5.65 -18.05 -8.13
CA SER A 269 -4.71 -19.17 -8.18
C SER A 269 -4.03 -19.25 -6.81
N SER A 270 -4.02 -20.41 -6.16
CA SER A 270 -3.22 -20.60 -4.96
C SER A 270 -1.76 -20.74 -5.40
N ILE A 271 -0.94 -19.76 -5.07
CA ILE A 271 0.51 -19.84 -5.28
C ILE A 271 1.08 -20.60 -4.09
N SER A 272 1.78 -21.70 -4.34
CA SER A 272 2.45 -22.46 -3.28
C SER A 272 3.95 -22.17 -3.27
N ILE A 273 4.55 -22.03 -2.09
CA ILE A 273 5.99 -21.79 -1.90
C ILE A 273 6.62 -23.03 -1.27
N SER A 274 7.67 -23.58 -1.91
CA SER A 274 8.54 -24.57 -1.27
C SER A 274 9.48 -23.91 -0.25
N GLU A 275 10.05 -24.69 0.66
CA GLU A 275 11.03 -24.18 1.64
C GLU A 275 12.26 -23.55 0.96
N GLU A 276 12.71 -24.14 -0.15
CA GLU A 276 13.83 -23.61 -0.94
C GLU A 276 13.50 -22.22 -1.52
N GLN A 277 12.30 -22.07 -2.09
CA GLN A 277 11.81 -20.78 -2.63
C GLN A 277 11.60 -19.75 -1.53
N PHE A 278 11.01 -20.14 -0.39
CA PHE A 278 10.88 -19.26 0.78
C PHE A 278 12.25 -18.74 1.24
N ASN A 279 13.25 -19.60 1.33
CA ASN A 279 14.60 -19.21 1.72
C ASN A 279 15.25 -18.29 0.65
N ALA A 280 15.03 -18.57 -0.64
CA ALA A 280 15.54 -17.72 -1.73
C ALA A 280 14.90 -16.32 -1.69
N ILE A 281 13.59 -16.21 -1.44
CA ILE A 281 12.90 -14.93 -1.25
C ILE A 281 13.50 -14.20 -0.05
N ARG A 282 13.62 -14.86 1.11
CA ARG A 282 14.20 -14.28 2.32
C ARG A 282 15.60 -13.73 2.08
N ASP A 283 16.46 -14.52 1.45
CA ASP A 283 17.84 -14.14 1.22
C ASP A 283 17.93 -12.92 0.29
N LYS A 284 17.12 -12.87 -0.79
CA LYS A 284 17.09 -11.73 -1.70
C LYS A 284 16.48 -10.47 -1.05
N VAL A 285 15.42 -10.61 -0.29
CA VAL A 285 14.82 -9.50 0.48
C VAL A 285 15.82 -8.93 1.48
N ASN A 286 16.54 -9.79 2.21
CA ASN A 286 17.59 -9.38 3.14
C ASN A 286 18.72 -8.63 2.43
N GLU A 287 19.15 -9.11 1.26
CA GLU A 287 20.20 -8.45 0.44
C GLU A 287 19.77 -7.03 0.04
N ILE A 288 18.58 -6.88 -0.56
CA ILE A 288 18.09 -5.59 -1.04
C ILE A 288 17.88 -4.63 0.14
N ARG A 289 17.24 -5.12 1.21
CA ARG A 289 17.02 -4.32 2.43
C ARG A 289 18.33 -3.82 3.01
N ASN A 290 19.37 -4.66 3.08
CA ASN A 290 20.67 -4.26 3.59
C ASN A 290 21.34 -3.17 2.72
N ASN A 291 21.11 -3.18 1.40
CA ASN A 291 21.59 -2.12 0.52
C ASN A 291 20.87 -0.79 0.80
N ILE A 292 19.56 -0.84 1.11
CA ILE A 292 18.74 0.35 1.41
C ILE A 292 19.10 0.98 2.77
N VAL A 293 19.30 0.16 3.82
CA VAL A 293 19.51 0.69 5.18
C VAL A 293 20.98 0.90 5.53
N LYS A 294 21.88 0.61 4.60
CA LYS A 294 23.31 0.77 4.81
C LYS A 294 23.65 2.23 5.09
N VAL A 295 24.22 2.47 6.26
CA VAL A 295 24.79 3.78 6.61
C VAL A 295 26.20 3.86 6.03
N GLU A 296 26.45 4.89 5.23
CA GLU A 296 27.81 5.18 4.77
C GLU A 296 28.65 5.70 5.93
N ALA A 297 29.83 5.13 6.11
CA ALA A 297 30.72 5.43 7.24
C ALA A 297 31.51 6.74 7.01
#